data_174c695ae530a80be73f54e473e08efd
#
_entry.id   174c695ae530a80be73f54e473e08efd
#
_cell.length_a   1.000
_cell.length_b   1.000
_cell.length_c   1.000
_cell.angle_alpha   90.00
_cell.angle_beta   90.00
_cell.angle_gamma   90.00
#
_symmetry.space_group_name_H-M   'P 1'
#
loop_
_entity.id
_entity.type
_entity.pdbx_description
1 polymer ?
#
loop_
_entity_poly.entity_id
_entity_poly.type
_entity_poly.pdbx_seq_one_letter_code
_entity_poly.pdbx_strand_id
1 'polypeptide(L)'
;MLQGRALALEQYLALGKRRVPLPPAERQFVFQVFSVYQRGLDDVPGRWDACDRVTALYKRAVAAARGGASPLYDLVYVDEVQDMTQGELALLLQLSGLRHDRLFLAGDTAQSISYGVDFRFDEVRSVVHALCGGAVAPKPLTLSQNYRSHAGVLDIAAKVVDVMHAAFPHAADVLPRDVGLAQGPRPELLRVDGAGRLGEVLRAAGRAKVIVHPNCDEDSHNTGNATERRVRDACAAASIDAPLVLDVVQAKGLEFSEVIIVDFFADLPNQAAWAAILKREFLDSFSGLDPHALPHEVARDLKLLYTAVTRCCSRLAFVETRDSVAGSAWFRLLLDASLAVRYQPQIASEATRLTADEWRMQGIDLVNSADEEAPLPQLTKARECFARCQDAQLLTRVDALIAQRKAVSGREFALAARLCIEAGMLEEAAALARLADRESPFIARLAQSLARAAARASARDRSTQSTPR
;
A
#
# COMPACT_ATOMS: atom_id res chain seq x y z
N MET A 1 22.09 10.43 -4.63
CA MET A 1 21.26 9.44 -5.34
C MET A 1 21.37 9.54 -6.86
N LEU A 2 21.24 10.71 -7.50
CA LEU A 2 21.33 10.85 -8.97
C LEU A 2 22.67 10.41 -9.61
N GLN A 3 23.73 10.19 -8.82
CA GLN A 3 25.01 9.66 -9.30
C GLN A 3 25.11 8.12 -9.21
N GLY A 4 24.06 7.44 -8.77
CA GLY A 4 24.02 5.98 -8.64
C GLY A 4 25.03 5.43 -7.62
N ARG A 5 25.27 6.18 -6.55
CA ARG A 5 26.11 5.79 -5.39
C ARG A 5 25.37 6.14 -4.12
N ALA A 6 25.56 5.32 -3.10
CA ALA A 6 25.16 5.69 -1.73
C ALA A 6 25.88 7.01 -1.34
N LEU A 7 25.19 7.82 -0.54
CA LEU A 7 25.80 9.04 -0.01
C LEU A 7 26.97 8.68 0.91
N ALA A 8 28.05 9.46 0.86
CA ALA A 8 29.08 9.40 1.87
C ALA A 8 28.53 9.95 3.20
N LEU A 9 29.13 9.55 4.33
CA LEU A 9 28.68 9.98 5.66
C LEU A 9 28.56 11.51 5.75
N GLU A 10 29.57 12.24 5.28
CA GLU A 10 29.57 13.72 5.30
C GLU A 10 28.39 14.30 4.50
N GLN A 11 28.12 13.74 3.33
CA GLN A 11 27.00 14.16 2.48
C GLN A 11 25.65 13.87 3.16
N TYR A 12 25.52 12.71 3.81
CA TYR A 12 24.31 12.32 4.54
C TYR A 12 24.10 13.24 5.76
N LEU A 13 25.13 13.52 6.53
CA LEU A 13 25.05 14.41 7.69
C LEU A 13 24.74 15.86 7.31
N ALA A 14 25.16 16.30 6.11
CA ALA A 14 24.89 17.63 5.58
C ALA A 14 23.45 17.83 5.07
N LEU A 15 22.65 16.75 4.96
CA LEU A 15 21.26 16.87 4.57
C LEU A 15 20.47 17.70 5.59
N GLY A 16 19.63 18.61 5.11
CA GLY A 16 18.77 19.44 5.95
C GLY A 16 17.76 18.61 6.75
N LYS A 17 17.29 19.14 7.87
CA LYS A 17 16.28 18.51 8.75
C LYS A 17 15.00 18.10 8.00
N ARG A 18 14.65 18.83 6.93
CA ARG A 18 13.49 18.51 6.07
C ARG A 18 13.64 17.17 5.35
N ARG A 19 14.89 16.78 4.98
CA ARG A 19 15.16 15.51 4.29
C ARG A 19 15.48 14.37 5.24
N VAL A 20 16.07 14.68 6.38
CA VAL A 20 16.39 13.70 7.42
C VAL A 20 16.02 14.33 8.75
N PRO A 21 14.84 14.06 9.28
CA PRO A 21 14.32 14.69 10.51
C PRO A 21 14.93 14.11 11.80
N LEU A 22 16.09 13.48 11.71
CA LEU A 22 16.81 12.91 12.84
C LEU A 22 17.88 13.87 13.38
N PRO A 23 18.16 13.86 14.69
CA PRO A 23 19.31 14.55 15.28
C PRO A 23 20.65 14.05 14.70
N PRO A 24 21.71 14.87 14.65
CA PRO A 24 23.00 14.47 14.06
C PRO A 24 23.60 13.18 14.65
N ALA A 25 23.46 12.97 15.96
CA ALA A 25 23.96 11.75 16.63
C ALA A 25 23.24 10.49 16.13
N GLU A 26 21.92 10.56 15.99
CA GLU A 26 21.11 9.45 15.46
C GLU A 26 21.40 9.21 13.98
N ARG A 27 21.64 10.26 13.19
CA ARG A 27 22.04 10.11 11.78
C ARG A 27 23.34 9.33 11.65
N GLN A 28 24.31 9.57 12.52
CA GLN A 28 25.57 8.84 12.51
C GLN A 28 25.34 7.35 12.80
N PHE A 29 24.50 7.04 13.77
CA PHE A 29 24.13 5.67 14.10
C PHE A 29 23.41 4.97 12.92
N VAL A 30 22.41 5.63 12.34
CA VAL A 30 21.69 5.10 11.15
C VAL A 30 22.66 4.82 10.01
N PHE A 31 23.64 5.71 9.77
CA PHE A 31 24.64 5.47 8.73
C PHE A 31 25.54 4.27 9.03
N GLN A 32 25.89 4.04 10.30
CA GLN A 32 26.64 2.85 10.70
C GLN A 32 25.85 1.56 10.44
N VAL A 33 24.55 1.55 10.81
CA VAL A 33 23.65 0.41 10.52
C VAL A 33 23.55 0.19 9.02
N PHE A 34 23.32 1.23 8.24
CA PHE A 34 23.30 1.15 6.77
C PHE A 34 24.60 0.60 6.19
N SER A 35 25.75 0.99 6.74
CA SER A 35 27.05 0.50 6.28
C SER A 35 27.27 -0.99 6.57
N VAL A 36 26.70 -1.50 7.67
CA VAL A 36 26.69 -2.94 7.98
C VAL A 36 25.76 -3.69 7.02
N TYR A 37 24.56 -3.17 6.81
CA TYR A 37 23.59 -3.71 5.87
C TYR A 37 24.16 -3.80 4.44
N GLN A 38 24.76 -2.72 3.95
CA GLN A 38 25.35 -2.67 2.60
C GLN A 38 26.47 -3.70 2.43
N ARG A 39 27.36 -3.84 3.44
CA ARG A 39 28.38 -4.90 3.41
C ARG A 39 27.78 -6.29 3.36
N GLY A 40 26.71 -6.53 4.13
CA GLY A 40 26.00 -7.82 4.11
C GLY A 40 25.35 -8.14 2.76
N LEU A 41 24.98 -7.13 1.97
CA LEU A 41 24.55 -7.31 0.58
C LEU A 41 25.74 -7.65 -0.34
N ASP A 42 26.84 -6.87 -0.20
CA ASP A 42 28.03 -7.00 -1.05
C ASP A 42 28.79 -8.33 -0.85
N ASP A 43 28.74 -8.88 0.38
CA ASP A 43 29.40 -10.13 0.75
C ASP A 43 28.76 -11.38 0.11
N VAL A 44 27.54 -11.29 -0.41
CA VAL A 44 26.83 -12.41 -1.03
C VAL A 44 26.61 -12.13 -2.54
N PRO A 45 27.34 -12.81 -3.42
CA PRO A 45 27.18 -12.62 -4.87
C PRO A 45 25.73 -12.80 -5.34
N GLY A 46 25.21 -11.80 -6.06
CA GLY A 46 23.85 -11.81 -6.59
C GLY A 46 22.77 -11.36 -5.59
N ARG A 47 23.13 -10.98 -4.37
CA ARG A 47 22.19 -10.32 -3.44
C ARG A 47 22.11 -8.84 -3.77
N TRP A 48 20.90 -8.32 -3.83
CA TRP A 48 20.60 -6.91 -4.11
C TRP A 48 19.23 -6.55 -3.55
N ASP A 49 19.02 -5.28 -3.29
CA ASP A 49 17.73 -4.74 -2.86
C ASP A 49 17.06 -3.94 -4.00
N ALA A 50 15.87 -3.38 -3.71
CA ALA A 50 15.12 -2.56 -4.66
C ALA A 50 15.90 -1.32 -5.11
N CYS A 51 16.65 -0.67 -4.20
CA CYS A 51 17.47 0.50 -4.52
C CYS A 51 18.62 0.15 -5.45
N ASP A 52 19.26 -1.01 -5.25
CA ASP A 52 20.31 -1.53 -6.14
C ASP A 52 19.77 -1.79 -7.53
N ARG A 53 18.57 -2.40 -7.62
CA ARG A 53 17.87 -2.66 -8.88
C ARG A 53 17.63 -1.37 -9.66
N VAL A 54 17.00 -0.38 -9.03
CA VAL A 54 16.71 0.93 -9.64
C VAL A 54 18.00 1.62 -10.09
N THR A 55 19.04 1.59 -9.24
CA THR A 55 20.35 2.16 -9.53
C THR A 55 21.00 1.50 -10.74
N ALA A 56 20.97 0.17 -10.83
CA ALA A 56 21.53 -0.58 -11.94
C ALA A 56 20.79 -0.29 -13.25
N LEU A 57 19.45 -0.26 -13.22
CA LEU A 57 18.62 0.08 -14.37
C LEU A 57 18.88 1.53 -14.83
N TYR A 58 18.95 2.48 -13.90
CA TYR A 58 19.26 3.87 -14.23
C TYR A 58 20.62 4.03 -14.91
N LYS A 59 21.69 3.38 -14.38
CA LYS A 59 23.02 3.39 -15.00
C LYS A 59 23.01 2.82 -16.41
N ARG A 60 22.29 1.71 -16.63
CA ARG A 60 22.13 1.10 -17.97
C ARG A 60 21.40 2.03 -18.93
N ALA A 61 20.30 2.66 -18.48
CA ALA A 61 19.53 3.60 -19.29
C ALA A 61 20.37 4.83 -19.70
N VAL A 62 21.17 5.38 -18.77
CA VAL A 62 22.10 6.48 -19.05
C VAL A 62 23.18 6.06 -20.05
N ALA A 63 23.76 4.86 -19.89
CA ALA A 63 24.79 4.34 -20.82
C ALA A 63 24.21 4.14 -22.22
N ALA A 64 23.00 3.57 -22.33
CA ALA A 64 22.31 3.38 -23.60
C ALA A 64 22.04 4.73 -24.32
N ALA A 65 21.53 5.73 -23.59
CA ALA A 65 21.28 7.06 -24.11
C ALA A 65 22.58 7.74 -24.62
N ARG A 66 23.69 7.62 -23.88
CA ARG A 66 25.00 8.12 -24.30
C ARG A 66 25.52 7.40 -25.56
N GLY A 67 25.15 6.12 -25.73
CA GLY A 67 25.43 5.35 -26.92
C GLY A 67 24.51 5.66 -28.12
N GLY A 68 23.62 6.65 -28.02
CA GLY A 68 22.72 7.07 -29.09
C GLY A 68 21.44 6.25 -29.18
N ALA A 69 21.09 5.42 -28.16
CA ALA A 69 19.83 4.71 -28.16
C ALA A 69 18.65 5.68 -28.02
N SER A 70 17.58 5.43 -28.75
CA SER A 70 16.33 6.15 -28.64
C SER A 70 15.67 5.94 -27.25
N PRO A 71 14.85 6.88 -26.79
CA PRO A 71 14.03 6.68 -25.60
C PRO A 71 13.20 5.39 -25.68
N LEU A 72 13.06 4.70 -24.56
CA LEU A 72 12.30 3.44 -24.52
C LEU A 72 10.78 3.70 -24.60
N TYR A 73 10.32 4.83 -24.05
CA TYR A 73 8.90 5.20 -24.02
C TYR A 73 8.70 6.60 -24.60
N ASP A 74 7.62 6.76 -25.37
CA ASP A 74 7.19 8.05 -25.91
C ASP A 74 6.37 8.84 -24.87
N LEU A 75 5.56 8.13 -24.07
CA LEU A 75 4.73 8.68 -22.99
C LEU A 75 4.76 7.70 -21.82
N VAL A 76 4.76 8.24 -20.60
CA VAL A 76 4.72 7.49 -19.35
C VAL A 76 3.60 8.02 -18.49
N TYR A 77 2.67 7.15 -18.11
CA TYR A 77 1.59 7.44 -17.18
C TYR A 77 1.86 6.69 -15.89
N VAL A 78 1.86 7.39 -14.77
CA VAL A 78 2.07 6.83 -13.44
C VAL A 78 0.89 7.23 -12.57
N ASP A 79 0.19 6.23 -12.07
CA ASP A 79 -0.76 6.38 -10.97
C ASP A 79 -0.08 6.02 -9.65
N GLU A 80 -0.62 6.49 -8.53
CA GLU A 80 -0.07 6.27 -7.18
C GLU A 80 1.41 6.71 -7.04
N VAL A 81 1.78 7.80 -7.71
CA VAL A 81 3.18 8.27 -7.76
C VAL A 81 3.79 8.54 -6.38
N GLN A 82 2.96 8.76 -5.35
CA GLN A 82 3.41 8.96 -3.97
C GLN A 82 4.07 7.73 -3.34
N ASP A 83 3.99 6.56 -3.98
CA ASP A 83 4.70 5.35 -3.54
C ASP A 83 6.06 5.19 -4.22
N MET A 84 6.40 6.08 -5.15
CA MET A 84 7.67 6.03 -5.87
C MET A 84 8.77 6.83 -5.18
N THR A 85 9.95 6.28 -5.21
CA THR A 85 11.16 6.97 -4.78
C THR A 85 11.63 7.98 -5.85
N GLN A 86 12.42 8.97 -5.44
CA GLN A 86 13.07 9.90 -6.39
C GLN A 86 13.97 9.17 -7.40
N GLY A 87 14.54 8.02 -7.01
CA GLY A 87 15.36 7.19 -7.90
C GLY A 87 14.54 6.57 -9.04
N GLU A 88 13.35 6.07 -8.74
CA GLU A 88 12.41 5.51 -9.73
C GLU A 88 11.89 6.60 -10.67
N LEU A 89 11.53 7.77 -10.15
CA LEU A 89 11.17 8.92 -10.98
C LEU A 89 12.31 9.33 -11.92
N ALA A 90 13.55 9.34 -11.44
CA ALA A 90 14.72 9.63 -12.26
C ALA A 90 14.90 8.58 -13.36
N LEU A 91 14.65 7.30 -13.05
CA LEU A 91 14.68 6.21 -14.03
C LEU A 91 13.63 6.41 -15.11
N LEU A 92 12.38 6.70 -14.75
CA LEU A 92 11.29 6.95 -15.71
C LEU A 92 11.61 8.15 -16.62
N LEU A 93 12.13 9.24 -16.05
CA LEU A 93 12.60 10.39 -16.83
C LEU A 93 13.70 10.00 -17.82
N GLN A 94 14.66 9.19 -17.39
CA GLN A 94 15.74 8.73 -18.27
C GLN A 94 15.21 7.83 -19.40
N LEU A 95 14.24 6.95 -19.11
CA LEU A 95 13.62 6.06 -20.08
C LEU A 95 12.73 6.80 -21.10
N SER A 96 12.17 7.97 -20.72
CA SER A 96 11.43 8.86 -21.62
C SER A 96 12.32 9.90 -22.34
N GLY A 97 13.66 9.76 -22.27
CA GLY A 97 14.62 10.65 -22.92
C GLY A 97 14.78 12.00 -22.23
N LEU A 98 14.62 12.05 -20.91
CA LEU A 98 14.66 13.27 -20.09
C LEU A 98 13.61 14.34 -20.52
N ARG A 99 12.51 13.87 -21.06
CA ARG A 99 11.39 14.70 -21.52
C ARG A 99 10.30 14.72 -20.44
N HIS A 100 10.34 15.71 -19.56
CA HIS A 100 9.34 15.88 -18.50
C HIS A 100 7.92 16.12 -19.03
N ASP A 101 7.79 16.66 -20.25
CA ASP A 101 6.52 16.83 -20.98
C ASP A 101 5.91 15.50 -21.48
N ARG A 102 6.60 14.38 -21.29
CA ARG A 102 6.14 13.03 -21.62
C ARG A 102 5.72 12.20 -20.40
N LEU A 103 5.77 12.79 -19.21
CA LEU A 103 5.37 12.17 -17.96
C LEU A 103 4.03 12.73 -17.50
N PHE A 104 3.09 11.85 -17.27
CA PHE A 104 1.81 12.16 -16.63
C PHE A 104 1.77 11.42 -15.29
N LEU A 105 1.76 12.17 -14.19
CA LEU A 105 1.88 11.63 -12.84
C LEU A 105 0.61 11.99 -12.06
N ALA A 106 -0.03 11.00 -11.46
CA ALA A 106 -1.16 11.15 -10.57
C ALA A 106 -0.86 10.54 -9.20
N GLY A 107 -1.36 11.14 -8.13
CA GLY A 107 -1.18 10.61 -6.78
C GLY A 107 -1.75 11.51 -5.70
N ASP A 108 -1.79 10.97 -4.48
CA ASP A 108 -2.28 11.64 -3.28
C ASP A 108 -1.23 11.53 -2.16
N THR A 109 -0.61 12.66 -1.80
CA THR A 109 0.45 12.69 -0.78
C THR A 109 -0.04 12.34 0.62
N ALA A 110 -1.34 12.47 0.90
CA ALA A 110 -1.94 12.02 2.15
C ALA A 110 -2.06 10.47 2.24
N GLN A 111 -1.94 9.75 1.11
CA GLN A 111 -1.92 8.28 1.04
C GLN A 111 -0.51 7.70 0.90
N SER A 112 0.54 8.50 1.10
CA SER A 112 1.93 8.01 1.10
C SER A 112 2.22 7.23 2.39
N ILE A 113 1.95 5.92 2.38
CA ILE A 113 2.11 5.01 3.53
C ILE A 113 3.24 3.99 3.34
N SER A 114 3.85 3.95 2.15
CA SER A 114 4.95 3.05 1.84
C SER A 114 6.19 3.33 2.68
N TYR A 115 6.82 2.28 3.21
CA TYR A 115 8.01 2.42 4.03
C TYR A 115 9.17 3.05 3.27
N GLY A 116 9.82 4.05 3.89
CA GLY A 116 11.00 4.70 3.32
C GLY A 116 10.70 5.68 2.19
N VAL A 117 9.43 5.90 1.85
CA VAL A 117 9.00 6.88 0.87
C VAL A 117 8.29 8.03 1.58
N ASP A 118 8.86 9.23 1.47
CA ASP A 118 8.23 10.49 1.92
C ASP A 118 8.08 11.38 0.70
N PHE A 119 7.03 11.14 -0.07
CA PHE A 119 6.79 11.77 -1.37
C PHE A 119 6.10 13.12 -1.24
N ARG A 120 6.56 14.08 -2.05
CA ARG A 120 5.91 15.37 -2.27
C ARG A 120 6.04 15.78 -3.74
N PHE A 121 5.04 16.44 -4.30
CA PHE A 121 5.11 16.93 -5.67
C PHE A 121 6.23 17.95 -5.91
N ASP A 122 6.66 18.70 -4.90
CA ASP A 122 7.85 19.56 -4.98
C ASP A 122 9.14 18.77 -5.22
N GLU A 123 9.21 17.52 -4.80
CA GLU A 123 10.36 16.65 -5.05
C GLU A 123 10.42 16.21 -6.52
N VAL A 124 9.28 15.92 -7.14
CA VAL A 124 9.18 15.66 -8.58
C VAL A 124 9.76 16.85 -9.34
N ARG A 125 9.37 18.09 -8.98
CA ARG A 125 9.88 19.31 -9.60
C ARG A 125 11.40 19.45 -9.43
N SER A 126 11.91 19.08 -8.27
CA SER A 126 13.36 19.08 -7.99
C SER A 126 14.11 18.06 -8.85
N VAL A 127 13.56 16.85 -9.03
CA VAL A 127 14.14 15.79 -9.89
C VAL A 127 14.14 16.23 -11.35
N VAL A 128 13.02 16.77 -11.84
CA VAL A 128 12.90 17.33 -13.20
C VAL A 128 13.92 18.44 -13.43
N HIS A 129 14.00 19.42 -12.51
CA HIS A 129 14.97 20.51 -12.62
C HIS A 129 16.42 20.00 -12.69
N ALA A 130 16.77 19.05 -11.84
CA ALA A 130 18.14 18.50 -11.78
C ALA A 130 18.52 17.68 -13.03
N LEU A 131 17.58 16.94 -13.62
CA LEU A 131 17.87 16.02 -14.73
C LEU A 131 17.59 16.62 -16.10
N CYS A 132 16.65 17.56 -16.22
CA CYS A 132 16.22 18.13 -17.49
C CYS A 132 16.80 19.52 -17.75
N GLY A 133 18.06 19.76 -17.37
CA GLY A 133 18.80 20.98 -17.69
C GLY A 133 18.22 22.27 -17.11
N GLY A 134 17.66 22.20 -15.90
CA GLY A 134 17.05 23.35 -15.23
C GLY A 134 15.59 23.58 -15.62
N ALA A 135 14.95 22.65 -16.31
CA ALA A 135 13.53 22.76 -16.67
C ALA A 135 12.65 22.91 -15.41
N VAL A 136 11.58 23.68 -15.56
CA VAL A 136 10.59 23.90 -14.50
C VAL A 136 9.34 23.09 -14.81
N ALA A 137 9.10 22.05 -14.03
CA ALA A 137 7.85 21.30 -14.14
C ALA A 137 6.65 22.18 -13.74
N PRO A 138 5.49 22.01 -14.39
CA PRO A 138 4.28 22.74 -14.05
C PRO A 138 3.85 22.45 -12.60
N LYS A 139 3.01 23.34 -12.06
CA LYS A 139 2.35 23.04 -10.78
C LYS A 139 1.35 21.91 -10.99
N PRO A 140 1.19 21.01 -9.98
CA PRO A 140 0.15 19.99 -10.05
C PRO A 140 -1.23 20.58 -10.26
N LEU A 141 -2.04 19.94 -11.08
CA LEU A 141 -3.48 20.18 -11.14
C LEU A 141 -4.14 19.40 -10.00
N THR A 142 -5.06 20.04 -9.31
CA THR A 142 -5.78 19.39 -8.22
C THR A 142 -7.17 18.98 -8.70
N LEU A 143 -7.52 17.70 -8.46
CA LEU A 143 -8.86 17.18 -8.64
C LEU A 143 -9.55 17.23 -7.27
N SER A 144 -10.57 18.08 -7.11
CA SER A 144 -11.31 18.23 -5.85
C SER A 144 -12.71 17.64 -5.89
N GLN A 145 -13.23 17.29 -7.07
CA GLN A 145 -14.52 16.63 -7.19
C GLN A 145 -14.36 15.13 -6.99
N ASN A 146 -14.97 14.60 -5.93
CA ASN A 146 -14.92 13.19 -5.61
C ASN A 146 -16.21 12.50 -6.09
N TYR A 147 -16.02 11.46 -6.92
CA TYR A 147 -17.11 10.64 -7.49
C TYR A 147 -17.29 9.31 -6.77
N ARG A 148 -16.38 8.96 -5.88
CA ARG A 148 -16.33 7.67 -5.16
C ARG A 148 -17.18 7.72 -3.90
N SER A 149 -16.90 8.68 -3.02
CA SER A 149 -17.45 8.75 -1.68
C SER A 149 -18.35 9.96 -1.52
N HIS A 150 -19.37 9.84 -0.68
CA HIS A 150 -20.23 10.96 -0.32
C HIS A 150 -19.60 11.87 0.76
N ALA A 151 -20.19 13.06 0.95
CA ALA A 151 -19.67 14.08 1.85
C ALA A 151 -19.43 13.58 3.29
N GLY A 152 -20.32 12.73 3.83
CA GLY A 152 -20.16 12.21 5.21
C GLY A 152 -18.85 11.45 5.44
N VAL A 153 -18.35 10.71 4.44
CA VAL A 153 -17.03 10.03 4.52
C VAL A 153 -15.91 11.04 4.28
N LEU A 154 -16.08 11.93 3.29
CA LEU A 154 -15.07 12.93 2.92
C LEU A 154 -14.80 13.94 4.03
N ASP A 155 -15.82 14.31 4.83
CA ASP A 155 -15.68 15.20 5.98
C ASP A 155 -14.76 14.59 7.06
N ILE A 156 -14.83 13.27 7.27
CA ILE A 156 -13.88 12.56 8.16
C ILE A 156 -12.48 12.57 7.55
N ALA A 157 -12.34 12.25 6.27
CA ALA A 157 -11.06 12.28 5.58
C ALA A 157 -10.41 13.68 5.65
N ALA A 158 -11.19 14.73 5.38
CA ALA A 158 -10.75 16.12 5.52
C ALA A 158 -10.33 16.45 6.95
N LYS A 159 -11.07 15.97 7.98
CA LYS A 159 -10.69 16.17 9.39
C LYS A 159 -9.35 15.50 9.72
N VAL A 160 -9.07 14.30 9.20
CA VAL A 160 -7.74 13.66 9.36
C VAL A 160 -6.64 14.52 8.76
N VAL A 161 -6.86 15.05 7.54
CA VAL A 161 -5.90 15.95 6.87
C VAL A 161 -5.71 17.26 7.65
N ASP A 162 -6.78 17.85 8.21
CA ASP A 162 -6.68 19.04 9.07
C ASP A 162 -5.78 18.78 10.29
N VAL A 163 -5.98 17.64 10.98
CA VAL A 163 -5.14 17.23 12.12
C VAL A 163 -3.70 17.01 11.68
N MET A 164 -3.51 16.35 10.53
CA MET A 164 -2.18 16.09 9.97
C MET A 164 -1.44 17.40 9.67
N HIS A 165 -2.06 18.36 9.01
CA HIS A 165 -1.43 19.64 8.71
C HIS A 165 -1.17 20.47 9.96
N ALA A 166 -2.06 20.40 10.96
CA ALA A 166 -1.89 21.07 12.24
C ALA A 166 -0.67 20.55 13.02
N ALA A 167 -0.53 19.21 13.10
CA ALA A 167 0.55 18.58 13.86
C ALA A 167 1.86 18.44 13.06
N PHE A 168 1.75 18.21 11.74
CA PHE A 168 2.87 17.92 10.84
C PHE A 168 2.72 18.70 9.52
N PRO A 169 3.00 20.01 9.47
CA PRO A 169 2.77 20.85 8.30
C PRO A 169 3.46 20.42 7.01
N HIS A 170 4.44 19.50 7.15
CA HIS A 170 5.21 18.98 6.02
C HIS A 170 4.92 17.52 5.68
N ALA A 171 3.93 16.89 6.30
CA ALA A 171 3.64 15.47 6.08
C ALA A 171 2.92 15.19 4.75
N ALA A 172 2.12 16.13 4.27
CA ALA A 172 1.43 16.03 2.98
C ALA A 172 1.36 17.41 2.31
N ASP A 173 1.04 17.44 1.01
CA ASP A 173 0.79 18.69 0.31
C ASP A 173 -0.56 19.27 0.72
N VAL A 174 -0.64 20.61 0.79
CA VAL A 174 -1.88 21.30 1.11
C VAL A 174 -2.75 21.37 -0.14
N LEU A 175 -3.85 20.63 -0.11
CA LEU A 175 -4.80 20.53 -1.21
C LEU A 175 -6.17 21.10 -0.81
N PRO A 176 -7.00 21.58 -1.75
CA PRO A 176 -8.40 21.86 -1.50
C PRO A 176 -9.11 20.60 -0.96
N ARG A 177 -10.16 20.81 -0.16
CA ARG A 177 -10.98 19.69 0.32
C ARG A 177 -11.74 19.06 -0.84
N ASP A 178 -11.86 17.75 -0.77
CA ASP A 178 -12.70 16.98 -1.68
C ASP A 178 -14.17 17.31 -1.48
N VAL A 179 -14.88 17.44 -2.59
CA VAL A 179 -16.33 17.69 -2.63
C VAL A 179 -17.04 16.46 -3.21
N GLY A 180 -17.87 15.81 -2.39
CA GLY A 180 -18.70 14.71 -2.83
C GLY A 180 -19.94 15.15 -3.60
N LEU A 181 -20.46 14.29 -4.47
CA LEU A 181 -21.69 14.53 -5.23
C LEU A 181 -22.96 14.48 -4.38
N ALA A 182 -22.95 13.75 -3.27
CA ALA A 182 -24.08 13.55 -2.38
C ALA A 182 -23.68 13.76 -0.91
N GLN A 183 -24.63 14.13 -0.07
CA GLN A 183 -24.38 14.31 1.37
C GLN A 183 -24.08 12.97 2.08
N GLY A 184 -24.92 11.97 1.93
CA GLY A 184 -24.78 10.64 2.52
C GLY A 184 -24.88 10.59 4.05
N PRO A 185 -24.84 9.37 4.64
CA PRO A 185 -24.92 9.19 6.08
C PRO A 185 -23.61 9.59 6.77
N ARG A 186 -23.72 10.08 8.01
CA ARG A 186 -22.55 10.30 8.85
C ARG A 186 -21.96 8.98 9.32
N PRO A 187 -20.63 8.84 9.39
CA PRO A 187 -19.97 7.68 9.96
C PRO A 187 -20.44 7.37 11.39
N GLU A 188 -20.47 6.08 11.71
CA GLU A 188 -20.95 5.56 12.99
C GLU A 188 -19.79 5.26 13.93
N LEU A 189 -19.95 5.61 15.22
CA LEU A 189 -18.95 5.36 16.26
C LEU A 189 -19.53 4.39 17.30
N LEU A 190 -18.80 3.31 17.56
CA LEU A 190 -19.22 2.27 18.48
C LEU A 190 -18.09 1.83 19.41
N ARG A 191 -18.40 1.74 20.71
CA ARG A 191 -17.59 1.00 21.67
C ARG A 191 -18.32 -0.27 22.07
N VAL A 192 -17.61 -1.36 22.06
CA VAL A 192 -18.17 -2.68 22.42
C VAL A 192 -17.27 -3.37 23.43
N ASP A 193 -17.91 -3.91 24.47
CA ASP A 193 -17.22 -4.69 25.49
C ASP A 193 -17.29 -6.17 25.12
N GLY A 194 -16.13 -6.75 24.80
CA GLY A 194 -15.98 -8.19 24.57
C GLY A 194 -16.32 -8.70 23.17
N ALA A 195 -15.82 -9.90 22.89
CA ALA A 195 -15.91 -10.54 21.58
C ALA A 195 -17.35 -10.84 21.10
N GLY A 196 -18.26 -11.14 22.04
CA GLY A 196 -19.66 -11.45 21.71
C GLY A 196 -20.38 -10.28 21.04
N ARG A 197 -20.23 -9.07 21.59
CA ARG A 197 -20.83 -7.86 21.01
C ARG A 197 -20.18 -7.45 19.69
N LEU A 198 -18.88 -7.66 19.52
CA LEU A 198 -18.23 -7.45 18.23
C LEU A 198 -18.83 -8.38 17.16
N GLY A 199 -19.06 -9.66 17.49
CA GLY A 199 -19.71 -10.61 16.59
C GLY A 199 -21.12 -10.18 16.18
N GLU A 200 -21.91 -9.60 17.10
CA GLU A 200 -23.24 -9.05 16.79
C GLU A 200 -23.16 -7.87 15.82
N VAL A 201 -22.21 -6.95 16.03
CA VAL A 201 -21.95 -5.81 15.13
C VAL A 201 -21.55 -6.29 13.75
N LEU A 202 -20.64 -7.24 13.66
CA LEU A 202 -20.19 -7.81 12.39
C LEU A 202 -21.32 -8.56 11.67
N ARG A 203 -22.21 -9.24 12.42
CA ARG A 203 -23.41 -9.84 11.86
C ARG A 203 -24.35 -8.79 11.27
N ALA A 204 -24.60 -7.71 12.00
CA ALA A 204 -25.46 -6.62 11.56
C ALA A 204 -24.89 -5.85 10.36
N ALA A 205 -23.56 -5.77 10.29
CA ALA A 205 -22.87 -5.11 9.19
C ALA A 205 -22.84 -5.91 7.88
N GLY A 206 -23.08 -7.23 7.94
CA GLY A 206 -23.27 -8.06 6.76
C GLY A 206 -22.09 -8.09 5.80
N ARG A 207 -22.16 -7.28 4.74
CA ARG A 207 -21.17 -7.23 3.65
C ARG A 207 -20.00 -6.29 3.90
N ALA A 208 -19.97 -5.56 5.01
CA ALA A 208 -18.91 -4.62 5.31
C ALA A 208 -17.54 -5.32 5.34
N LYS A 209 -16.51 -4.61 4.88
CA LYS A 209 -15.11 -5.04 5.02
C LYS A 209 -14.54 -4.53 6.31
N VAL A 210 -13.73 -5.33 6.96
CA VAL A 210 -13.03 -4.93 8.17
C VAL A 210 -11.64 -4.45 7.82
N ILE A 211 -11.31 -3.24 8.24
CA ILE A 211 -9.96 -2.68 8.11
C ILE A 211 -9.37 -2.53 9.51
N VAL A 212 -8.14 -2.96 9.68
CA VAL A 212 -7.39 -2.88 10.93
C VAL A 212 -6.07 -2.13 10.74
N HIS A 213 -5.52 -1.60 11.83
CA HIS A 213 -4.18 -0.99 11.81
C HIS A 213 -3.14 -2.08 11.46
N PRO A 214 -2.15 -1.79 10.59
CA PRO A 214 -1.06 -2.74 10.34
C PRO A 214 -0.16 -2.79 11.57
N ASN A 215 -0.31 -3.81 12.40
CA ASN A 215 0.53 -4.02 13.57
C ASN A 215 1.95 -4.35 13.13
N CYS A 216 2.88 -3.48 13.51
CA CYS A 216 4.32 -3.69 13.36
C CYS A 216 4.92 -4.31 14.63
N ASP A 217 4.31 -5.35 15.20
CA ASP A 217 5.00 -6.14 16.21
C ASP A 217 6.12 -6.91 15.50
N GLU A 218 7.36 -6.45 15.70
CA GLU A 218 8.56 -7.03 15.09
C GLU A 218 8.72 -8.53 15.39
N ASP A 219 8.11 -9.02 16.48
CA ASP A 219 8.06 -10.43 16.86
C ASP A 219 6.98 -11.25 16.12
N SER A 220 6.13 -10.63 15.31
CA SER A 220 4.93 -11.29 14.75
C SER A 220 5.09 -11.81 13.32
N HIS A 221 6.31 -11.95 12.79
CA HIS A 221 6.52 -12.53 11.45
C HIS A 221 5.85 -13.91 11.23
N ASN A 222 5.29 -14.50 12.29
CA ASN A 222 4.66 -15.84 12.23
C ASN A 222 3.24 -15.92 12.83
N THR A 223 2.66 -14.86 13.41
CA THR A 223 1.40 -14.99 14.17
C THR A 223 0.23 -14.17 13.64
N GLY A 224 0.40 -13.35 12.59
CA GLY A 224 -0.67 -12.51 12.02
C GLY A 224 -1.11 -11.35 12.95
N ASN A 225 -1.92 -10.44 12.42
CA ASN A 225 -2.44 -9.27 13.14
C ASN A 225 -3.35 -9.69 14.32
N ALA A 226 -3.05 -9.20 15.53
CA ALA A 226 -3.80 -9.55 16.75
C ALA A 226 -5.27 -9.12 16.66
N THR A 227 -5.57 -7.97 16.07
CA THR A 227 -6.94 -7.49 15.87
C THR A 227 -7.67 -8.32 14.84
N GLU A 228 -7.01 -8.75 13.77
CA GLU A 228 -7.59 -9.69 12.81
C GLU A 228 -7.99 -11.01 13.47
N ARG A 229 -7.15 -11.55 14.36
CA ARG A 229 -7.51 -12.76 15.13
C ARG A 229 -8.73 -12.51 16.01
N ARG A 230 -8.79 -11.39 16.74
CA ARG A 230 -9.98 -11.04 17.56
C ARG A 230 -11.26 -10.94 16.72
N VAL A 231 -11.19 -10.36 15.53
CA VAL A 231 -12.33 -10.32 14.61
C VAL A 231 -12.77 -11.73 14.21
N ARG A 232 -11.83 -12.61 13.87
CA ARG A 232 -12.14 -14.01 13.52
C ARG A 232 -12.75 -14.78 14.70
N ASP A 233 -12.19 -14.61 15.90
CA ASP A 233 -12.70 -15.26 17.13
C ASP A 233 -14.11 -14.77 17.46
N ALA A 234 -14.37 -13.47 17.32
CA ALA A 234 -15.70 -12.88 17.51
C ALA A 234 -16.72 -13.44 16.49
N CYS A 235 -16.32 -13.62 15.24
CA CYS A 235 -17.16 -14.23 14.22
C CYS A 235 -17.45 -15.70 14.53
N ALA A 236 -16.45 -16.47 14.95
CA ALA A 236 -16.62 -17.86 15.35
C ALA A 236 -17.57 -17.99 16.55
N ALA A 237 -17.41 -17.15 17.59
CA ALA A 237 -18.28 -17.12 18.76
C ALA A 237 -19.73 -16.73 18.38
N ALA A 238 -19.90 -15.88 17.38
CA ALA A 238 -21.20 -15.48 16.86
C ALA A 238 -21.79 -16.43 15.83
N SER A 239 -21.09 -17.52 15.47
CA SER A 239 -21.48 -18.47 14.42
C SER A 239 -21.80 -17.80 13.07
N ILE A 240 -20.95 -16.85 12.68
CA ILE A 240 -21.03 -16.16 11.37
C ILE A 240 -19.75 -16.38 10.57
N ASP A 241 -19.86 -16.32 9.25
CA ASP A 241 -18.69 -16.30 8.40
C ASP A 241 -17.91 -15.00 8.64
N ALA A 242 -16.61 -15.11 8.87
CA ALA A 242 -15.78 -13.93 9.06
C ALA A 242 -15.79 -13.07 7.78
N PRO A 243 -15.94 -11.73 7.89
CA PRO A 243 -15.82 -10.84 6.74
C PRO A 243 -14.39 -10.90 6.16
N LEU A 244 -14.16 -10.26 5.03
CA LEU A 244 -12.81 -10.00 4.56
C LEU A 244 -12.18 -8.97 5.51
N VAL A 245 -11.10 -9.38 6.19
CA VAL A 245 -10.31 -8.51 7.07
C VAL A 245 -9.01 -8.17 6.37
N LEU A 246 -8.73 -6.88 6.27
CA LEU A 246 -7.53 -6.33 5.64
C LEU A 246 -6.85 -5.38 6.62
N ASP A 247 -5.54 -5.33 6.64
CA ASP A 247 -4.87 -4.16 7.18
C ASP A 247 -4.91 -3.00 6.15
N VAL A 248 -4.58 -1.80 6.60
CA VAL A 248 -4.66 -0.59 5.77
C VAL A 248 -3.77 -0.69 4.53
N VAL A 249 -2.59 -1.33 4.65
CA VAL A 249 -1.65 -1.49 3.53
C VAL A 249 -2.22 -2.44 2.49
N GLN A 250 -2.83 -3.54 2.93
CA GLN A 250 -3.53 -4.50 2.05
C GLN A 250 -4.76 -3.88 1.38
N ALA A 251 -5.44 -2.95 2.07
CA ALA A 251 -6.63 -2.28 1.56
C ALA A 251 -6.32 -1.13 0.59
N LYS A 252 -5.05 -0.69 0.51
CA LYS A 252 -4.67 0.39 -0.39
C LYS A 252 -4.95 0.02 -1.85
N GLY A 253 -5.46 0.98 -2.63
CA GLY A 253 -5.89 0.76 -4.01
C GLY A 253 -7.27 0.10 -4.16
N LEU A 254 -7.85 -0.48 -3.09
CA LEU A 254 -9.18 -1.09 -3.11
C LEU A 254 -10.26 -0.09 -2.67
N GLU A 255 -11.51 -0.38 -3.05
CA GLU A 255 -12.69 0.40 -2.69
C GLU A 255 -13.80 -0.52 -2.23
N PHE A 256 -14.54 -0.11 -1.18
CA PHE A 256 -15.61 -0.91 -0.62
C PHE A 256 -16.85 -0.05 -0.34
N SER A 257 -18.03 -0.58 -0.62
CA SER A 257 -19.28 0.11 -0.30
C SER A 257 -19.39 0.39 1.20
N GLU A 258 -19.05 -0.59 2.03
CA GLU A 258 -19.13 -0.50 3.49
C GLU A 258 -17.84 -0.94 4.13
N VAL A 259 -17.36 -0.13 5.09
CA VAL A 259 -16.10 -0.36 5.81
C VAL A 259 -16.35 -0.23 7.32
N ILE A 260 -15.81 -1.18 8.08
CA ILE A 260 -15.69 -1.12 9.53
C ILE A 260 -14.20 -1.05 9.88
N ILE A 261 -13.78 0.00 10.55
CA ILE A 261 -12.42 0.16 11.07
C ILE A 261 -12.45 -0.34 12.52
N VAL A 262 -11.72 -1.42 12.84
CA VAL A 262 -11.75 -2.06 14.16
C VAL A 262 -10.44 -1.83 14.88
N ASP A 263 -10.52 -1.39 16.14
CA ASP A 263 -9.41 -1.20 17.11
C ASP A 263 -8.22 -0.41 16.55
N PHE A 264 -8.46 0.46 15.56
CA PHE A 264 -7.38 1.23 14.93
C PHE A 264 -6.59 2.04 15.98
N PHE A 265 -7.31 2.73 16.88
CA PHE A 265 -6.67 3.59 17.87
C PHE A 265 -6.10 2.81 19.05
N ALA A 266 -6.67 1.65 19.35
CA ALA A 266 -6.18 0.81 20.43
C ALA A 266 -4.83 0.15 20.09
N ASP A 267 -4.53 -0.01 18.81
CA ASP A 267 -3.27 -0.59 18.33
C ASP A 267 -2.16 0.45 18.08
N LEU A 268 -2.46 1.75 18.26
CA LEU A 268 -1.46 2.81 18.07
C LEU A 268 -0.42 2.84 19.19
N PRO A 269 0.89 2.94 18.86
CA PRO A 269 1.94 2.94 19.88
C PRO A 269 2.01 4.25 20.68
N ASN A 270 1.66 5.39 20.08
CA ASN A 270 1.88 6.72 20.65
C ASN A 270 0.59 7.36 21.20
N GLN A 271 -0.14 6.66 22.08
CA GLN A 271 -1.45 7.05 22.61
C GLN A 271 -1.51 8.49 23.17
N ALA A 272 -0.50 8.91 23.94
CA ALA A 272 -0.45 10.23 24.53
C ALA A 272 -0.27 11.34 23.48
N ALA A 273 0.59 11.13 22.48
CA ALA A 273 0.80 12.06 21.38
C ALA A 273 -0.48 12.24 20.55
N TRP A 274 -1.16 11.13 20.23
CA TRP A 274 -2.46 11.17 19.56
C TRP A 274 -3.50 11.95 20.34
N ALA A 275 -3.63 11.68 21.63
CA ALA A 275 -4.57 12.39 22.49
C ALA A 275 -4.26 13.90 22.58
N ALA A 276 -2.98 14.28 22.49
CA ALA A 276 -2.58 15.68 22.50
C ALA A 276 -2.97 16.42 21.23
N ILE A 277 -2.70 15.85 20.04
CA ILE A 277 -3.02 16.47 18.74
C ILE A 277 -4.53 16.50 18.45
N LEU A 278 -5.33 15.68 19.11
CA LEU A 278 -6.78 15.62 18.94
C LEU A 278 -7.53 16.57 19.89
N LYS A 279 -6.84 17.31 20.78
CA LYS A 279 -7.47 18.31 21.64
C LYS A 279 -7.91 19.50 20.80
N ARG A 280 -9.11 20.02 21.11
CA ARG A 280 -9.68 21.18 20.43
C ARG A 280 -8.78 22.42 20.57
N GLU A 281 -8.19 22.64 21.74
CA GLU A 281 -7.28 23.75 22.02
C GLU A 281 -6.06 23.74 21.10
N PHE A 282 -5.53 22.57 20.78
CA PHE A 282 -4.44 22.41 19.84
C PHE A 282 -4.87 22.74 18.40
N LEU A 283 -6.04 22.25 17.99
CA LEU A 283 -6.56 22.45 16.63
C LEU A 283 -6.98 23.90 16.38
N ASP A 284 -7.48 24.59 17.39
CA ASP A 284 -7.97 25.97 17.26
C ASP A 284 -6.86 27.03 17.31
N SER A 285 -5.76 26.75 18.02
CA SER A 285 -4.72 27.77 18.29
C SER A 285 -3.29 27.38 17.90
N PHE A 286 -3.05 26.13 17.51
CA PHE A 286 -1.72 25.55 17.29
C PHE A 286 -0.75 25.78 18.46
N SER A 287 -1.29 26.08 19.65
CA SER A 287 -0.52 26.44 20.83
C SER A 287 -0.29 25.26 21.76
N GLY A 288 0.92 25.12 22.26
CA GLY A 288 1.26 24.24 23.36
C GLY A 288 1.95 22.93 23.05
N LEU A 289 2.14 22.57 21.78
CA LEU A 289 3.00 21.44 21.38
C LEU A 289 4.10 21.93 20.45
N ASP A 290 5.32 21.54 20.74
CA ASP A 290 6.42 21.67 19.77
C ASP A 290 6.21 20.56 18.71
N PRO A 291 5.96 20.91 17.43
CA PRO A 291 5.82 19.90 16.36
C PRO A 291 7.06 19.00 16.25
N HIS A 292 8.23 19.49 16.67
CA HIS A 292 9.48 18.72 16.68
C HIS A 292 9.56 17.70 17.82
N ALA A 293 8.69 17.80 18.84
CA ALA A 293 8.60 16.84 19.94
C ALA A 293 7.60 15.69 19.66
N LEU A 294 6.83 15.77 18.58
CA LEU A 294 5.89 14.72 18.20
C LEU A 294 6.63 13.57 17.50
N PRO A 295 6.32 12.31 17.84
CA PRO A 295 6.88 11.15 17.15
C PRO A 295 6.46 11.15 15.67
N HIS A 296 7.41 10.86 14.77
CA HIS A 296 7.16 10.83 13.32
C HIS A 296 6.17 9.72 12.92
N GLU A 297 6.11 8.66 13.70
CA GLU A 297 5.17 7.55 13.52
C GLU A 297 3.73 8.04 13.52
N VAL A 298 3.40 9.06 14.32
CA VAL A 298 2.05 9.65 14.38
C VAL A 298 1.64 10.26 13.03
N ALA A 299 2.58 10.86 12.29
CA ALA A 299 2.30 11.38 10.95
C ALA A 299 1.96 10.23 9.97
N ARG A 300 2.67 9.11 10.07
CA ARG A 300 2.40 7.91 9.28
C ARG A 300 1.04 7.30 9.66
N ASP A 301 0.75 7.20 10.96
CA ASP A 301 -0.52 6.67 11.45
C ASP A 301 -1.71 7.53 11.00
N LEU A 302 -1.55 8.86 10.90
CA LEU A 302 -2.57 9.75 10.32
C LEU A 302 -2.78 9.46 8.82
N LYS A 303 -1.73 9.21 8.06
CA LYS A 303 -1.83 8.79 6.66
C LYS A 303 -2.51 7.41 6.53
N LEU A 304 -2.21 6.48 7.44
CA LEU A 304 -2.91 5.19 7.50
C LEU A 304 -4.40 5.38 7.80
N LEU A 305 -4.76 6.24 8.75
CA LEU A 305 -6.15 6.54 9.05
C LEU A 305 -6.88 7.16 7.86
N TYR A 306 -6.25 8.15 7.21
CA TYR A 306 -6.78 8.75 5.98
C TYR A 306 -7.01 7.70 4.89
N THR A 307 -6.02 6.84 4.66
CA THR A 307 -6.12 5.76 3.67
C THR A 307 -7.27 4.81 4.02
N ALA A 308 -7.40 4.38 5.28
CA ALA A 308 -8.48 3.48 5.72
C ALA A 308 -9.87 4.10 5.49
N VAL A 309 -10.04 5.38 5.86
CA VAL A 309 -11.30 6.12 5.68
C VAL A 309 -11.68 6.22 4.21
N THR A 310 -10.72 6.56 3.35
CA THR A 310 -10.95 6.75 1.90
C THR A 310 -11.17 5.44 1.13
N ARG A 311 -11.08 4.28 1.79
CA ARG A 311 -11.53 3.00 1.18
C ARG A 311 -13.04 2.85 1.15
N CYS A 312 -13.77 3.65 1.93
CA CYS A 312 -15.22 3.57 2.05
C CYS A 312 -15.94 4.46 1.03
N CYS A 313 -16.94 3.90 0.35
CA CYS A 313 -17.77 4.66 -0.59
C CYS A 313 -19.09 5.14 0.06
N SER A 314 -19.74 4.30 0.92
CA SER A 314 -21.11 4.53 1.36
C SER A 314 -21.32 4.49 2.87
N ARG A 315 -20.88 3.49 3.59
CA ARG A 315 -21.09 3.34 5.03
C ARG A 315 -19.79 3.07 5.76
N LEU A 316 -19.42 4.00 6.65
CA LEU A 316 -18.22 3.93 7.47
C LEU A 316 -18.60 3.78 8.95
N ALA A 317 -17.98 2.83 9.64
CA ALA A 317 -18.09 2.69 11.08
C ALA A 317 -16.71 2.53 11.73
N PHE A 318 -16.54 3.13 12.90
CA PHE A 318 -15.39 2.90 13.78
C PHE A 318 -15.86 2.08 14.98
N VAL A 319 -15.19 0.99 15.24
CA VAL A 319 -15.49 0.06 16.34
C VAL A 319 -14.25 -0.12 17.18
N GLU A 320 -14.31 0.27 18.45
CA GLU A 320 -13.26 0.04 19.43
C GLU A 320 -13.74 -1.00 20.46
N THR A 321 -13.02 -2.12 20.55
CA THR A 321 -13.30 -3.20 21.52
C THR A 321 -12.42 -3.11 22.76
N ARG A 322 -11.43 -2.22 22.73
CA ARG A 322 -10.49 -1.95 23.82
C ARG A 322 -10.49 -0.47 24.15
N ASP A 323 -10.27 -0.15 25.43
CA ASP A 323 -10.09 1.23 25.82
C ASP A 323 -8.77 1.79 25.30
N SER A 324 -8.86 2.97 24.68
CA SER A 324 -7.68 3.72 24.24
C SER A 324 -7.91 5.21 24.47
N VAL A 325 -6.85 5.91 24.86
CA VAL A 325 -6.91 7.36 25.08
C VAL A 325 -7.07 8.07 23.74
N ALA A 326 -6.35 7.61 22.71
CA ALA A 326 -6.45 8.13 21.36
C ALA A 326 -7.85 7.92 20.76
N GLY A 327 -8.44 6.72 20.88
CA GLY A 327 -9.80 6.43 20.40
C GLY A 327 -10.87 7.25 21.11
N SER A 328 -10.71 7.45 22.43
CA SER A 328 -11.61 8.32 23.19
C SER A 328 -11.56 9.77 22.73
N ALA A 329 -10.36 10.29 22.45
CA ALA A 329 -10.17 11.65 21.95
C ALA A 329 -10.72 11.80 20.53
N TRP A 330 -10.47 10.83 19.65
CA TRP A 330 -11.00 10.82 18.28
C TRP A 330 -12.52 10.81 18.25
N PHE A 331 -13.16 9.90 18.99
CA PHE A 331 -14.62 9.84 19.06
C PHE A 331 -15.22 11.14 19.58
N ARG A 332 -14.62 11.74 20.60
CA ARG A 332 -15.06 13.05 21.11
C ARG A 332 -14.93 14.13 20.04
N LEU A 333 -13.79 14.24 19.39
CA LEU A 333 -13.55 15.22 18.32
C LEU A 333 -14.61 15.12 17.22
N LEU A 334 -14.92 13.91 16.75
CA LEU A 334 -15.90 13.72 15.69
C LEU A 334 -17.34 14.03 16.13
N LEU A 335 -17.70 13.68 17.35
CA LEU A 335 -19.03 13.97 17.90
C LEU A 335 -19.23 15.47 18.15
N ASP A 336 -18.23 16.14 18.74
CA ASP A 336 -18.26 17.57 19.02
C ASP A 336 -18.32 18.40 17.71
N ALA A 337 -17.63 17.93 16.67
CA ALA A 337 -17.69 18.53 15.33
C ALA A 337 -18.95 18.12 14.54
N SER A 338 -19.81 17.29 15.08
CA SER A 338 -21.00 16.72 14.40
C SER A 338 -20.67 15.99 13.09
N LEU A 339 -19.47 15.43 12.98
CA LEU A 339 -19.00 14.67 11.79
C LEU A 339 -19.40 13.20 11.83
N ALA A 340 -19.72 12.67 12.98
CA ALA A 340 -20.13 11.28 13.17
C ALA A 340 -21.32 11.19 14.14
N VAL A 341 -21.93 10.00 14.18
CA VAL A 341 -23.04 9.69 15.09
C VAL A 341 -22.68 8.45 15.93
N ARG A 342 -23.29 8.34 17.12
CA ARG A 342 -23.19 7.10 17.90
C ARG A 342 -23.98 6.00 17.18
N TYR A 343 -23.38 4.83 17.07
CA TYR A 343 -24.04 3.67 16.48
C TYR A 343 -25.38 3.38 17.18
N GLN A 344 -26.42 3.24 16.40
CA GLN A 344 -27.71 2.77 16.86
C GLN A 344 -27.97 1.41 16.21
N PRO A 345 -28.20 0.34 16.98
CA PRO A 345 -28.52 -0.95 16.41
C PRO A 345 -29.78 -0.82 15.54
N GLN A 346 -29.60 -0.85 14.24
CA GLN A 346 -30.71 -1.01 13.34
C GLN A 346 -31.13 -2.48 13.39
N ILE A 347 -32.43 -2.74 13.37
CA ILE A 347 -32.95 -4.10 13.23
C ILE A 347 -32.33 -4.70 11.99
N ALA A 348 -31.51 -5.72 12.18
CA ALA A 348 -30.76 -6.36 11.10
C ALA A 348 -31.71 -6.78 9.98
N SER A 349 -31.59 -6.15 8.82
CA SER A 349 -31.99 -6.80 7.58
C SER A 349 -31.14 -8.07 7.48
N GLU A 350 -31.71 -9.19 7.07
CA GLU A 350 -31.01 -10.47 6.95
C GLU A 350 -29.64 -10.26 6.32
N ALA A 351 -28.59 -10.57 7.09
CA ALA A 351 -27.21 -10.35 6.69
C ALA A 351 -26.95 -11.20 5.44
N THR A 352 -26.90 -10.57 4.28
CA THR A 352 -26.69 -11.24 3.01
C THR A 352 -25.24 -11.70 2.97
N ARG A 353 -25.02 -13.01 3.00
CA ARG A 353 -23.68 -13.61 2.81
C ARG A 353 -23.15 -13.19 1.45
N LEU A 354 -21.85 -12.96 1.36
CA LEU A 354 -21.21 -12.74 0.07
C LEU A 354 -21.41 -13.99 -0.81
N THR A 355 -21.80 -13.77 -2.04
CA THR A 355 -21.94 -14.83 -3.03
C THR A 355 -20.56 -15.34 -3.47
N ALA A 356 -20.50 -16.53 -4.06
CA ALA A 356 -19.25 -17.06 -4.62
C ALA A 356 -18.63 -16.11 -5.66
N ASP A 357 -19.45 -15.44 -6.48
CA ASP A 357 -18.97 -14.48 -7.48
C ASP A 357 -18.37 -13.22 -6.84
N GLU A 358 -18.98 -12.72 -5.77
CA GLU A 358 -18.43 -11.58 -5.03
C GLU A 358 -17.10 -11.92 -4.36
N TRP A 359 -16.94 -13.11 -3.76
CA TRP A 359 -15.66 -13.58 -3.26
C TRP A 359 -14.61 -13.71 -4.37
N ARG A 360 -15.02 -14.22 -5.53
CA ARG A 360 -14.15 -14.34 -6.71
C ARG A 360 -13.65 -12.96 -7.17
N MET A 361 -14.56 -12.00 -7.33
CA MET A 361 -14.20 -10.64 -7.76
C MET A 361 -13.24 -9.97 -6.77
N GLN A 362 -13.49 -10.07 -5.46
CA GLN A 362 -12.58 -9.53 -4.44
C GLN A 362 -11.19 -10.17 -4.49
N GLY A 363 -11.13 -11.48 -4.70
CA GLY A 363 -9.86 -12.18 -4.88
C GLY A 363 -9.08 -11.69 -6.11
N ILE A 364 -9.78 -11.45 -7.23
CA ILE A 364 -9.20 -10.90 -8.46
C ILE A 364 -8.68 -9.47 -8.21
N ASP A 365 -9.45 -8.62 -7.55
CA ASP A 365 -9.05 -7.25 -7.24
C ASP A 365 -7.80 -7.22 -6.34
N LEU A 366 -7.73 -8.12 -5.35
CA LEU A 366 -6.55 -8.28 -4.49
C LEU A 366 -5.31 -8.75 -5.26
N VAL A 367 -5.46 -9.64 -6.24
CA VAL A 367 -4.34 -10.05 -7.12
C VAL A 367 -3.87 -8.90 -7.99
N ASN A 368 -4.81 -8.13 -8.57
CA ASN A 368 -4.50 -7.02 -9.46
C ASN A 368 -3.89 -5.82 -8.73
N SER A 369 -4.24 -5.62 -7.45
CA SER A 369 -3.71 -4.55 -6.59
C SER A 369 -2.46 -4.96 -5.81
N ALA A 370 -2.00 -6.22 -5.94
CA ALA A 370 -0.82 -6.68 -5.24
C ALA A 370 0.43 -5.93 -5.72
N ASP A 371 1.09 -5.25 -4.78
CA ASP A 371 2.32 -4.51 -5.03
C ASP A 371 3.41 -5.47 -5.57
N GLU A 372 4.16 -5.03 -6.57
CA GLU A 372 5.27 -5.83 -7.11
C GLU A 372 6.39 -6.05 -6.09
N GLU A 373 6.58 -5.12 -5.16
CA GLU A 373 7.64 -5.18 -4.15
C GLU A 373 7.26 -5.99 -2.91
N ALA A 374 6.00 -5.95 -2.47
CA ALA A 374 5.53 -6.66 -1.28
C ALA A 374 4.15 -7.33 -1.47
N PRO A 375 3.97 -8.18 -2.49
CA PRO A 375 2.65 -8.69 -2.87
C PRO A 375 2.10 -9.80 -1.95
N LEU A 376 2.92 -10.39 -1.07
CA LEU A 376 2.54 -11.58 -0.30
C LEU A 376 1.30 -11.38 0.59
N PRO A 377 1.10 -10.25 1.28
CA PRO A 377 -0.09 -10.04 2.10
C PRO A 377 -1.38 -10.04 1.26
N GLN A 378 -1.41 -9.30 0.14
CA GLN A 378 -2.56 -9.25 -0.77
C GLN A 378 -2.82 -10.60 -1.41
N LEU A 379 -1.78 -11.29 -1.90
CA LEU A 379 -1.92 -12.62 -2.49
C LEU A 379 -2.44 -13.65 -1.48
N THR A 380 -2.03 -13.56 -0.22
CA THR A 380 -2.53 -14.43 0.86
C THR A 380 -4.03 -14.19 1.09
N LYS A 381 -4.48 -12.93 1.07
CA LYS A 381 -5.91 -12.58 1.19
C LYS A 381 -6.72 -12.98 -0.05
N ALA A 382 -6.15 -12.81 -1.25
CA ALA A 382 -6.78 -13.32 -2.48
C ALA A 382 -7.01 -14.83 -2.42
N ARG A 383 -6.02 -15.58 -1.89
CA ARG A 383 -6.15 -17.02 -1.66
C ARG A 383 -7.31 -17.38 -0.74
N GLU A 384 -7.51 -16.61 0.35
CA GLU A 384 -8.67 -16.79 1.25
C GLU A 384 -9.99 -16.56 0.51
N CYS A 385 -10.07 -15.53 -0.34
CA CYS A 385 -11.24 -15.25 -1.16
C CYS A 385 -11.56 -16.40 -2.13
N PHE A 386 -10.55 -16.91 -2.85
CA PHE A 386 -10.71 -18.01 -3.80
C PHE A 386 -11.06 -19.34 -3.11
N ALA A 387 -10.54 -19.59 -1.91
CA ALA A 387 -10.95 -20.75 -1.11
C ALA A 387 -12.44 -20.69 -0.72
N ARG A 388 -12.97 -19.52 -0.41
CA ARG A 388 -14.38 -19.32 -0.05
C ARG A 388 -15.34 -19.47 -1.24
N CYS A 389 -14.92 -19.06 -2.43
CA CYS A 389 -15.71 -19.28 -3.64
C CYS A 389 -15.46 -20.67 -4.27
N GLN A 390 -14.58 -21.48 -3.68
CA GLN A 390 -14.23 -22.84 -4.14
C GLN A 390 -13.73 -22.86 -5.60
N ASP A 391 -13.06 -21.80 -6.03
CA ASP A 391 -12.49 -21.71 -7.38
C ASP A 391 -11.10 -22.34 -7.40
N ALA A 392 -11.05 -23.62 -7.76
CA ALA A 392 -9.81 -24.40 -7.77
C ALA A 392 -8.75 -23.84 -8.77
N GLN A 393 -9.18 -23.26 -9.89
CA GLN A 393 -8.29 -22.71 -10.89
C GLN A 393 -7.60 -21.44 -10.39
N LEU A 394 -8.35 -20.51 -9.81
CA LEU A 394 -7.80 -19.29 -9.22
C LEU A 394 -6.96 -19.58 -7.98
N LEU A 395 -7.34 -20.57 -7.16
CA LEU A 395 -6.51 -21.05 -6.04
C LEU A 395 -5.15 -21.53 -6.52
N THR A 396 -5.10 -22.40 -7.53
CA THR A 396 -3.85 -22.91 -8.08
C THR A 396 -2.98 -21.76 -8.62
N ARG A 397 -3.61 -20.80 -9.30
CA ARG A 397 -2.91 -19.63 -9.85
C ARG A 397 -2.32 -18.74 -8.74
N VAL A 398 -3.07 -18.42 -7.69
CA VAL A 398 -2.57 -17.59 -6.60
C VAL A 398 -1.52 -18.30 -5.76
N ASP A 399 -1.63 -19.63 -5.57
CA ASP A 399 -0.60 -20.43 -4.89
C ASP A 399 0.71 -20.43 -5.69
N ALA A 400 0.64 -20.47 -7.02
CA ALA A 400 1.80 -20.32 -7.89
C ALA A 400 2.46 -18.94 -7.75
N LEU A 401 1.67 -17.85 -7.71
CA LEU A 401 2.17 -16.50 -7.49
C LEU A 401 2.85 -16.36 -6.11
N ILE A 402 2.23 -16.89 -5.05
CA ILE A 402 2.81 -16.89 -3.69
C ILE A 402 4.15 -17.66 -3.68
N ALA A 403 4.19 -18.85 -4.29
CA ALA A 403 5.41 -19.64 -4.35
C ALA A 403 6.52 -18.94 -5.15
N GLN A 404 6.18 -18.29 -6.25
CA GLN A 404 7.10 -17.50 -7.05
C GLN A 404 7.74 -16.37 -6.22
N ARG A 405 6.94 -15.66 -5.41
CA ARG A 405 7.43 -14.55 -4.58
C ARG A 405 8.23 -15.01 -3.35
N LYS A 406 7.97 -16.21 -2.84
CA LYS A 406 8.71 -16.81 -1.73
C LYS A 406 10.00 -17.52 -2.17
N ALA A 407 10.17 -17.79 -3.47
CA ALA A 407 11.32 -18.53 -3.94
C ALA A 407 12.61 -17.71 -3.77
N VAL A 408 13.54 -18.22 -2.94
CA VAL A 408 14.85 -17.61 -2.65
C VAL A 408 16.03 -18.56 -2.86
N SER A 409 15.77 -19.84 -3.12
CA SER A 409 16.77 -20.88 -3.31
C SER A 409 16.41 -21.80 -4.50
N GLY A 410 17.36 -22.61 -4.95
CA GLY A 410 17.16 -23.53 -6.07
C GLY A 410 16.00 -24.52 -5.86
N ARG A 411 15.78 -25.02 -4.62
CA ARG A 411 14.63 -25.88 -4.29
C ARG A 411 13.31 -25.14 -4.37
N GLU A 412 13.27 -23.94 -3.83
CA GLU A 412 12.08 -23.10 -3.85
C GLU A 412 11.75 -22.67 -5.29
N PHE A 413 12.75 -22.36 -6.11
CA PHE A 413 12.57 -22.09 -7.53
C PHE A 413 11.99 -23.30 -8.28
N ALA A 414 12.44 -24.52 -7.97
CA ALA A 414 11.92 -25.73 -8.58
C ALA A 414 10.45 -25.99 -8.19
N LEU A 415 10.10 -25.79 -6.93
CA LEU A 415 8.73 -25.89 -6.44
C LEU A 415 7.83 -24.82 -7.07
N ALA A 416 8.27 -23.55 -7.09
CA ALA A 416 7.54 -22.45 -7.70
C ALA A 416 7.31 -22.66 -9.20
N ALA A 417 8.34 -23.13 -9.95
CA ALA A 417 8.21 -23.46 -11.35
C ALA A 417 7.17 -24.57 -11.61
N ARG A 418 7.12 -25.58 -10.76
CA ARG A 418 6.11 -26.64 -10.83
C ARG A 418 4.70 -26.11 -10.62
N LEU A 419 4.48 -25.30 -9.60
CA LEU A 419 3.16 -24.69 -9.32
C LEU A 419 2.73 -23.75 -10.46
N CYS A 420 3.67 -22.99 -11.05
CA CYS A 420 3.39 -22.18 -12.23
C CYS A 420 2.97 -23.03 -13.45
N ILE A 421 3.56 -24.22 -13.63
CA ILE A 421 3.13 -25.15 -14.69
C ILE A 421 1.70 -25.63 -14.43
N GLU A 422 1.37 -26.03 -13.21
CA GLU A 422 0.03 -26.46 -12.81
C GLU A 422 -1.00 -25.35 -12.98
N ALA A 423 -0.62 -24.10 -12.79
CA ALA A 423 -1.44 -22.91 -12.97
C ALA A 423 -1.53 -22.41 -14.44
N GLY A 424 -0.81 -23.04 -15.38
CA GLY A 424 -0.72 -22.61 -16.77
C GLY A 424 0.13 -21.36 -17.03
N MET A 425 0.89 -20.88 -16.03
CA MET A 425 1.79 -19.73 -16.10
C MET A 425 3.15 -20.17 -16.67
N LEU A 426 3.22 -20.39 -17.98
CA LEU A 426 4.33 -21.11 -18.61
C LEU A 426 5.58 -20.26 -18.81
N GLU A 427 5.43 -18.94 -18.97
CA GLU A 427 6.56 -18.00 -19.10
C GLU A 427 7.29 -17.84 -17.77
N GLU A 428 6.53 -17.63 -16.70
CA GLU A 428 7.02 -17.55 -15.32
C GLU A 428 7.67 -18.87 -14.90
N ALA A 429 7.01 -19.98 -15.22
CA ALA A 429 7.57 -21.31 -14.98
C ALA A 429 8.93 -21.50 -15.67
N ALA A 430 9.06 -21.04 -16.91
CA ALA A 430 10.31 -21.13 -17.66
C ALA A 430 11.40 -20.22 -17.08
N ALA A 431 11.04 -19.06 -16.57
CA ALA A 431 11.97 -18.15 -15.88
C ALA A 431 12.50 -18.76 -14.58
N LEU A 432 11.60 -19.26 -13.73
CA LEU A 432 11.95 -19.93 -12.46
C LEU A 432 12.75 -21.23 -12.69
N ALA A 433 12.39 -21.99 -13.70
CA ALA A 433 13.09 -23.24 -14.02
C ALA A 433 14.55 -23.01 -14.45
N ARG A 434 14.85 -21.89 -15.09
CA ARG A 434 16.24 -21.51 -15.39
C ARG A 434 17.07 -21.26 -14.13
N LEU A 435 16.44 -20.73 -13.07
CA LEU A 435 17.07 -20.51 -11.78
C LEU A 435 17.21 -21.81 -10.97
N ALA A 436 16.28 -22.74 -11.18
CA ALA A 436 16.23 -24.04 -10.53
C ALA A 436 17.09 -25.13 -11.21
N ASP A 437 17.70 -24.86 -12.37
CA ASP A 437 18.32 -25.86 -13.25
C ASP A 437 19.37 -26.74 -12.56
N ARG A 438 20.10 -26.20 -11.59
CA ARG A 438 21.13 -26.94 -10.85
C ARG A 438 20.56 -28.06 -9.96
N GLU A 439 19.31 -27.95 -9.49
CA GLU A 439 18.69 -28.90 -8.56
C GLU A 439 17.65 -29.81 -9.23
N SER A 440 17.02 -29.37 -10.30
CA SER A 440 15.98 -30.14 -11.00
C SER A 440 15.99 -29.91 -12.51
N PRO A 441 16.99 -30.49 -13.21
CA PRO A 441 17.11 -30.34 -14.66
C PRO A 441 15.89 -30.82 -15.47
N PHE A 442 15.10 -31.72 -14.88
CA PHE A 442 13.85 -32.21 -15.50
C PHE A 442 12.77 -31.11 -15.51
N ILE A 443 12.55 -30.43 -14.37
CA ILE A 443 11.57 -29.34 -14.26
C ILE A 443 11.95 -28.17 -15.17
N ALA A 444 13.24 -27.82 -15.21
CA ALA A 444 13.77 -26.79 -16.09
C ALA A 444 13.48 -27.10 -17.58
N ARG A 445 13.78 -28.32 -18.04
CA ARG A 445 13.51 -28.74 -19.41
C ARG A 445 12.03 -28.78 -19.75
N LEU A 446 11.19 -29.29 -18.84
CA LEU A 446 9.73 -29.33 -19.02
C LEU A 446 9.15 -27.93 -19.15
N ALA A 447 9.45 -27.01 -18.23
CA ALA A 447 8.98 -25.64 -18.27
C ALA A 447 9.43 -24.90 -19.53
N GLN A 448 10.69 -25.06 -19.95
CA GLN A 448 11.17 -24.48 -21.21
C GLN A 448 10.44 -25.04 -22.44
N SER A 449 10.13 -26.34 -22.44
CA SER A 449 9.39 -26.99 -23.52
C SER A 449 7.95 -26.44 -23.60
N LEU A 450 7.28 -26.32 -22.46
CA LEU A 450 5.92 -25.78 -22.37
C LEU A 450 5.85 -24.29 -22.75
N ALA A 451 6.82 -23.47 -22.32
CA ALA A 451 6.90 -22.07 -22.69
C ALA A 451 7.08 -21.89 -24.21
N ARG A 452 7.92 -22.73 -24.85
CA ARG A 452 8.06 -22.74 -26.32
C ARG A 452 6.75 -23.14 -27.01
N ALA A 453 6.03 -24.10 -26.47
CA ALA A 453 4.74 -24.52 -27.01
C ALA A 453 3.67 -23.41 -26.89
N ALA A 454 3.61 -22.71 -25.75
CA ALA A 454 2.71 -21.57 -25.52
C ALA A 454 3.03 -20.38 -26.46
N ALA A 455 4.31 -20.06 -26.64
CA ALA A 455 4.73 -19.01 -27.57
C ALA A 455 4.34 -19.33 -29.02
N ARG A 456 4.42 -20.59 -29.43
CA ARG A 456 3.96 -21.04 -30.77
C ARG A 456 2.46 -20.97 -30.95
N ALA A 457 1.67 -21.29 -29.90
CA ALA A 457 0.23 -21.18 -29.90
C ALA A 457 -0.22 -19.71 -30.03
N SER A 458 0.35 -18.82 -29.23
CA SER A 458 0.11 -17.38 -29.29
C SER A 458 0.49 -16.74 -30.63
N ALA A 459 1.56 -17.22 -31.28
CA ALA A 459 1.94 -16.76 -32.61
C ALA A 459 0.95 -17.21 -33.70
N ARG A 460 0.36 -18.40 -33.57
CA ARG A 460 -0.68 -18.91 -34.48
C ARG A 460 -1.98 -18.11 -34.37
N ASP A 461 -2.42 -17.77 -33.12
CA ASP A 461 -3.63 -16.96 -32.90
C ASP A 461 -3.50 -15.55 -33.48
N ARG A 462 -2.33 -14.93 -33.40
CA ARG A 462 -2.07 -13.62 -34.03
C ARG A 462 -2.11 -13.69 -35.56
N SER A 463 -1.66 -14.79 -36.14
CA SER A 463 -1.68 -14.98 -37.58
C SER A 463 -3.08 -15.25 -38.16
N THR A 464 -3.98 -15.81 -37.36
CA THR A 464 -5.40 -16.05 -37.72
C THR A 464 -6.26 -14.80 -37.57
N GLN A 465 -5.88 -13.85 -36.73
CA GLN A 465 -6.60 -12.56 -36.57
C GLN A 465 -6.18 -11.48 -37.58
N SER A 466 -5.11 -11.70 -38.36
CA SER A 466 -4.60 -10.73 -39.33
C SER A 466 -5.04 -10.95 -40.78
N THR A 467 -6.02 -11.81 -41.05
CA THR A 467 -6.67 -11.91 -42.36
C THR A 467 -7.89 -10.97 -42.40
N PRO A 468 -7.83 -9.85 -43.14
CA PRO A 468 -8.98 -8.98 -43.35
C PRO A 468 -9.98 -9.70 -44.25
N ARG A 469 -11.26 -9.66 -43.87
CA ARG A 469 -12.38 -9.90 -44.77
C ARG A 469 -12.72 -8.65 -45.53
#